data_49bb1d75e81d32b6310e89825211d47a
#
_entry.id   49bb1d75e81d32b6310e89825211d47a
#
_cell.length_a   1.000
_cell.length_b   1.000
_cell.length_c   1.000
_cell.angle_alpha   90.00
_cell.angle_beta   90.00
_cell.angle_gamma   90.00
#
_symmetry.space_group_name_H-M   'P 1'
#
loop_
_entity.id
_entity.type
_entity.pdbx_description
1 polymer ?
#
loop_
_entity_poly.entity_id
_entity_poly.type
_entity_poly.pdbx_seq_one_letter_code
_entity_poly.pdbx_strand_id
1 'polypeptide(L)'
;IWEDGKLQGLKTASAEPNAVSNLPDCPSGKNVRWHKCFGNYTYDNGNKYVGEWKDNQKTGQGIFTWKSGNIYVGQFKDNKNTGQGILTFASGDKYSGGFKDSSFYGQGTYTYKSGRVDKGTWKDGKLNGQAIVTFVNGNKYVGEFKDDKRTKGTYTFASGDKYVGGWRDGKRHGQGTYTFADGTVRDGTWKDGEFEYAKTPTKPVPVVKAPTQNDQAIPASSGSGFAVSSAGYVMTNSHVIDGCQDVFIHTPEKDV
;
A
#
# COMPACT_ATOMS: atom_id res chain seq x y z
N ILE A 1 -15.36 -17.52 -4.73
CA ILE A 1 -14.04 -17.30 -5.36
C ILE A 1 -13.91 -15.80 -5.56
N TRP A 2 -12.76 -15.22 -5.21
CA TRP A 2 -12.44 -13.82 -5.43
C TRP A 2 -11.73 -13.67 -6.76
N GLU A 3 -12.32 -12.93 -7.69
CA GLU A 3 -11.67 -12.47 -8.93
C GLU A 3 -11.82 -10.94 -9.02
N ASP A 4 -10.74 -10.24 -9.34
CA ASP A 4 -10.67 -8.78 -9.51
C ASP A 4 -11.27 -7.95 -8.37
N GLY A 5 -11.09 -8.41 -7.12
CA GLY A 5 -11.60 -7.69 -5.95
C GLY A 5 -13.13 -7.77 -5.78
N LYS A 6 -13.81 -8.65 -6.53
CA LYS A 6 -15.25 -8.90 -6.40
C LYS A 6 -15.50 -10.31 -5.92
N LEU A 7 -16.42 -10.47 -4.96
CA LEU A 7 -16.91 -11.76 -4.55
C LEU A 7 -17.84 -12.30 -5.68
N GLN A 8 -17.36 -13.29 -6.43
CA GLN A 8 -18.19 -13.96 -7.43
C GLN A 8 -19.23 -14.83 -6.72
N GLY A 9 -20.51 -14.56 -6.94
CA GLY A 9 -21.62 -15.38 -6.46
C GLY A 9 -22.54 -14.74 -5.43
N LEU A 10 -22.27 -13.53 -4.91
CA LEU A 10 -23.27 -12.80 -4.13
C LEU A 10 -24.13 -11.96 -5.10
N LYS A 11 -25.30 -12.47 -5.42
CA LYS A 11 -26.36 -11.66 -6.04
C LYS A 11 -26.80 -10.58 -5.07
N THR A 12 -26.92 -9.37 -5.58
CA THR A 12 -27.34 -8.16 -4.86
C THR A 12 -28.65 -8.37 -4.09
N ALA A 13 -28.65 -7.96 -2.84
CA ALA A 13 -29.73 -7.46 -1.98
C ALA A 13 -31.12 -8.14 -1.93
N SER A 14 -31.35 -9.28 -2.55
CA SER A 14 -32.64 -9.99 -2.41
C SER A 14 -32.57 -11.51 -2.49
N ALA A 15 -31.38 -12.11 -2.48
CA ALA A 15 -31.23 -13.56 -2.49
C ALA A 15 -30.60 -14.02 -1.16
N GLU A 16 -31.25 -14.95 -0.52
CA GLU A 16 -30.75 -15.61 0.69
C GLU A 16 -29.35 -16.19 0.48
N PRO A 17 -28.47 -16.14 1.50
CA PRO A 17 -27.05 -16.50 1.38
C PRO A 17 -26.77 -18.01 1.19
N ASN A 18 -27.76 -18.82 0.94
CA ASN A 18 -27.64 -20.29 0.76
C ASN A 18 -26.81 -20.72 -0.46
N ALA A 19 -26.38 -19.80 -1.32
CA ALA A 19 -25.64 -20.12 -2.53
C ALA A 19 -24.12 -20.30 -2.33
N VAL A 20 -23.57 -20.15 -1.13
CA VAL A 20 -22.13 -20.07 -0.89
C VAL A 20 -21.57 -21.18 0.00
N SER A 21 -22.38 -21.97 0.64
CA SER A 21 -21.92 -23.08 1.49
C SER A 21 -22.53 -24.42 1.06
N ASN A 22 -21.69 -25.45 0.99
CA ASN A 22 -22.10 -26.84 0.81
C ASN A 22 -22.44 -27.53 2.15
N LEU A 23 -22.49 -26.78 3.26
CA LEU A 23 -22.81 -27.28 4.56
C LEU A 23 -24.33 -27.42 4.72
N PRO A 24 -24.80 -28.41 5.50
CA PRO A 24 -26.22 -28.53 5.83
C PRO A 24 -26.68 -27.34 6.68
N ASP A 25 -27.98 -27.08 6.69
CA ASP A 25 -28.57 -26.07 7.56
C ASP A 25 -28.31 -26.39 9.03
N CYS A 26 -28.11 -25.35 9.84
CA CYS A 26 -27.97 -25.53 11.28
C CYS A 26 -29.30 -26.01 11.91
N PRO A 27 -29.22 -26.92 12.85
CA PRO A 27 -30.42 -27.46 13.47
C PRO A 27 -31.21 -26.38 14.22
N SER A 28 -32.53 -26.43 14.13
CA SER A 28 -33.44 -25.57 14.88
C SER A 28 -33.64 -26.08 16.32
N GLY A 29 -33.82 -25.16 17.28
CA GLY A 29 -34.13 -25.50 18.67
C GLY A 29 -33.29 -24.68 19.67
N LYS A 30 -33.80 -24.62 20.93
CA LYS A 30 -33.04 -24.00 22.03
C LYS A 30 -31.97 -24.97 22.53
N ASN A 31 -30.77 -24.47 22.82
CA ASN A 31 -29.62 -25.23 23.35
C ASN A 31 -29.04 -26.30 22.41
N VAL A 32 -29.25 -26.18 21.11
CA VAL A 32 -28.65 -27.08 20.13
C VAL A 32 -27.25 -26.56 19.75
N ARG A 33 -26.27 -27.48 19.73
CA ARG A 33 -24.91 -27.14 19.28
C ARG A 33 -24.89 -27.01 17.75
N TRP A 34 -24.41 -25.86 17.26
CA TRP A 34 -24.20 -25.63 15.85
C TRP A 34 -22.75 -26.01 15.46
N HIS A 35 -22.64 -27.05 14.66
CA HIS A 35 -21.34 -27.61 14.27
C HIS A 35 -21.38 -28.10 12.83
N LYS A 36 -20.43 -27.62 12.02
CA LYS A 36 -20.31 -27.91 10.58
C LYS A 36 -21.65 -27.70 9.85
N CYS A 37 -22.27 -26.55 10.06
CA CYS A 37 -23.54 -26.19 9.45
C CYS A 37 -23.55 -24.74 8.99
N PHE A 38 -24.50 -24.38 8.15
CA PHE A 38 -24.80 -23.03 7.72
C PHE A 38 -26.10 -22.54 8.38
N GLY A 39 -26.06 -21.29 8.90
CA GLY A 39 -27.26 -20.80 9.59
C GLY A 39 -27.24 -19.31 9.86
N ASN A 40 -28.43 -18.77 10.17
CA ASN A 40 -28.61 -17.39 10.56
C ASN A 40 -28.87 -17.29 12.07
N TYR A 41 -28.27 -16.32 12.71
CA TYR A 41 -28.45 -16.05 14.13
C TYR A 41 -28.62 -14.55 14.39
N THR A 42 -29.67 -14.21 15.12
CA THR A 42 -29.91 -12.85 15.61
C THR A 42 -29.59 -12.80 17.10
N TYR A 43 -28.62 -11.98 17.46
CA TYR A 43 -28.22 -11.77 18.85
C TYR A 43 -29.17 -10.82 19.56
N ASP A 44 -29.30 -10.95 20.88
CA ASP A 44 -30.19 -10.13 21.72
C ASP A 44 -29.89 -8.61 21.59
N ASN A 45 -28.65 -8.26 21.29
CA ASN A 45 -28.23 -6.87 21.02
C ASN A 45 -28.63 -6.35 19.62
N GLY A 46 -29.31 -7.16 18.81
CA GLY A 46 -29.78 -6.83 17.48
C GLY A 46 -28.75 -7.02 16.35
N ASN A 47 -27.55 -7.51 16.66
CA ASN A 47 -26.61 -7.94 15.62
C ASN A 47 -27.12 -9.21 14.94
N LYS A 48 -26.68 -9.43 13.69
CA LYS A 48 -27.06 -10.64 12.92
C LYS A 48 -25.82 -11.28 12.31
N TYR A 49 -25.81 -12.60 12.28
CA TYR A 49 -24.81 -13.35 11.52
C TYR A 49 -25.50 -14.38 10.64
N VAL A 50 -25.04 -14.46 9.40
CA VAL A 50 -25.44 -15.50 8.44
C VAL A 50 -24.16 -16.12 7.90
N GLY A 51 -23.96 -17.41 8.08
CA GLY A 51 -22.73 -18.05 7.64
C GLY A 51 -22.48 -19.41 8.24
N GLU A 52 -21.25 -19.85 8.14
CA GLU A 52 -20.79 -21.15 8.59
C GLU A 52 -20.51 -21.16 10.10
N TRP A 53 -20.85 -22.26 10.73
CA TRP A 53 -20.69 -22.48 12.16
C TRP A 53 -19.91 -23.75 12.46
N LYS A 54 -19.04 -23.66 13.44
CA LYS A 54 -18.31 -24.78 14.02
C LYS A 54 -18.23 -24.60 15.53
N ASP A 55 -18.71 -25.58 16.29
CA ASP A 55 -18.65 -25.58 17.75
C ASP A 55 -19.25 -24.30 18.39
N ASN A 56 -20.40 -23.86 17.88
CA ASN A 56 -21.09 -22.61 18.25
C ASN A 56 -20.27 -21.34 17.97
N GLN A 57 -19.23 -21.42 17.13
CA GLN A 57 -18.41 -20.29 16.73
C GLN A 57 -18.59 -19.99 15.26
N LYS A 58 -18.59 -18.70 14.90
CA LYS A 58 -18.56 -18.26 13.52
C LYS A 58 -17.26 -18.72 12.89
N THR A 59 -17.36 -19.36 11.72
CA THR A 59 -16.22 -19.88 10.97
C THR A 59 -16.47 -19.75 9.47
N GLY A 60 -15.48 -20.07 8.62
CA GLY A 60 -15.65 -20.09 7.18
C GLY A 60 -16.17 -18.76 6.60
N GLN A 61 -17.06 -18.83 5.64
CA GLN A 61 -17.66 -17.65 5.00
C GLN A 61 -18.91 -17.19 5.74
N GLY A 62 -19.07 -15.86 5.85
CA GLY A 62 -20.28 -15.34 6.50
C GLY A 62 -20.46 -13.83 6.32
N ILE A 63 -21.65 -13.40 6.72
CA ILE A 63 -22.06 -12.00 6.76
C ILE A 63 -22.40 -11.65 8.22
N PHE A 64 -21.75 -10.65 8.74
CA PHE A 64 -22.08 -10.09 10.05
C PHE A 64 -22.62 -8.67 9.89
N THR A 65 -23.85 -8.48 10.36
CA THR A 65 -24.51 -7.17 10.33
C THR A 65 -24.64 -6.67 11.77
N TRP A 66 -23.98 -5.56 12.07
CA TRP A 66 -24.14 -4.88 13.36
C TRP A 66 -25.44 -4.10 13.39
N LYS A 67 -26.04 -3.98 14.55
CA LYS A 67 -27.21 -3.10 14.79
C LYS A 67 -26.92 -1.64 14.37
N SER A 68 -25.66 -1.23 14.45
CA SER A 68 -25.20 0.10 13.99
C SER A 68 -25.31 0.32 12.47
N GLY A 69 -25.59 -0.73 11.68
CA GLY A 69 -25.64 -0.69 10.23
C GLY A 69 -24.32 -1.03 9.53
N ASN A 70 -23.25 -1.30 10.27
CA ASN A 70 -22.03 -1.85 9.66
C ASN A 70 -22.30 -3.26 9.14
N ILE A 71 -21.63 -3.65 8.05
CA ILE A 71 -21.76 -4.99 7.45
C ILE A 71 -20.36 -5.51 7.11
N TYR A 72 -20.03 -6.67 7.63
CA TYR A 72 -18.84 -7.41 7.20
C TYR A 72 -19.25 -8.63 6.39
N VAL A 73 -18.60 -8.83 5.26
CA VAL A 73 -18.72 -10.01 4.40
C VAL A 73 -17.33 -10.58 4.20
N GLY A 74 -17.11 -11.82 4.61
CA GLY A 74 -15.78 -12.43 4.49
C GLY A 74 -15.59 -13.65 5.37
N GLN A 75 -14.33 -13.96 5.61
CA GLN A 75 -13.91 -15.14 6.35
C GLN A 75 -13.97 -14.91 7.86
N PHE A 76 -14.37 -15.94 8.58
CA PHE A 76 -14.39 -16.01 10.04
C PHE A 76 -13.55 -17.19 10.53
N LYS A 77 -12.94 -17.02 11.68
CA LYS A 77 -12.31 -18.08 12.46
C LYS A 77 -12.46 -17.74 13.94
N ASP A 78 -12.97 -18.69 14.72
CA ASP A 78 -13.13 -18.56 16.17
C ASP A 78 -13.81 -17.23 16.56
N ASN A 79 -14.96 -16.93 15.91
CA ASN A 79 -15.75 -15.70 16.06
C ASN A 79 -15.10 -14.39 15.55
N LYS A 80 -13.89 -14.42 15.04
CA LYS A 80 -13.14 -13.24 14.55
C LYS A 80 -13.15 -13.16 13.04
N ASN A 81 -13.16 -11.93 12.50
CA ASN A 81 -12.92 -11.69 11.08
C ASN A 81 -11.46 -12.04 10.77
N THR A 82 -11.25 -12.77 9.68
CA THR A 82 -9.92 -13.23 9.26
C THR A 82 -9.85 -13.31 7.73
N GLY A 83 -8.66 -13.58 7.16
CA GLY A 83 -8.51 -13.78 5.72
C GLY A 83 -8.97 -12.57 4.91
N GLN A 84 -9.61 -12.81 3.78
CA GLN A 84 -10.12 -11.73 2.92
C GLN A 84 -11.57 -11.37 3.27
N GLY A 85 -11.89 -10.08 3.24
CA GLY A 85 -13.23 -9.62 3.55
C GLY A 85 -13.48 -8.19 3.11
N ILE A 86 -14.75 -7.80 3.21
CA ILE A 86 -15.24 -6.44 2.97
C ILE A 86 -15.98 -5.98 4.21
N LEU A 87 -15.61 -4.85 4.76
CA LEU A 87 -16.33 -4.15 5.81
C LEU A 87 -16.91 -2.86 5.24
N THR A 88 -18.24 -2.77 5.25
CA THR A 88 -18.96 -1.56 4.89
C THR A 88 -19.48 -0.91 6.17
N PHE A 89 -19.11 0.33 6.39
CA PHE A 89 -19.54 1.11 7.55
C PHE A 89 -20.87 1.79 7.28
N ALA A 90 -21.66 2.00 8.30
CA ALA A 90 -22.90 2.76 8.23
C ALA A 90 -22.68 4.21 7.76
N SER A 91 -21.48 4.75 7.96
CA SER A 91 -21.05 6.05 7.44
C SER A 91 -21.00 6.11 5.91
N GLY A 92 -20.91 4.95 5.24
CA GLY A 92 -20.68 4.81 3.80
C GLY A 92 -19.21 4.55 3.44
N ASP A 93 -18.30 4.51 4.41
CA ASP A 93 -16.93 4.08 4.20
C ASP A 93 -16.87 2.57 3.92
N LYS A 94 -15.83 2.12 3.26
CA LYS A 94 -15.64 0.71 2.92
C LYS A 94 -14.18 0.30 3.02
N TYR A 95 -13.92 -0.83 3.64
CA TYR A 95 -12.62 -1.51 3.55
C TYR A 95 -12.77 -2.83 2.80
N SER A 96 -11.83 -3.12 1.88
CA SER A 96 -11.74 -4.41 1.18
C SER A 96 -10.29 -4.88 1.25
N GLY A 97 -10.05 -6.04 1.83
CA GLY A 97 -8.69 -6.53 2.02
C GLY A 97 -8.57 -7.62 3.09
N GLY A 98 -7.35 -7.77 3.58
CA GLY A 98 -7.01 -8.75 4.60
C GLY A 98 -7.48 -8.36 5.99
N PHE A 99 -7.85 -9.37 6.78
CA PHE A 99 -8.20 -9.26 8.18
C PHE A 99 -7.40 -10.27 9.00
N LYS A 100 -7.03 -9.87 10.20
CA LYS A 100 -6.45 -10.74 11.22
C LYS A 100 -7.01 -10.32 12.58
N ASP A 101 -7.56 -11.25 13.33
CA ASP A 101 -8.15 -11.01 14.65
C ASP A 101 -9.12 -9.82 14.68
N SER A 102 -9.96 -9.68 13.64
CA SER A 102 -10.93 -8.60 13.41
C SER A 102 -10.33 -7.21 13.13
N SER A 103 -9.03 -7.11 12.90
CA SER A 103 -8.33 -5.88 12.48
C SER A 103 -7.91 -5.95 11.02
N PHE A 104 -7.81 -4.79 10.33
CA PHE A 104 -7.25 -4.74 8.98
C PHE A 104 -5.79 -5.19 9.01
N TYR A 105 -5.44 -6.07 8.08
CA TYR A 105 -4.11 -6.67 8.04
C TYR A 105 -3.72 -7.06 6.60
N GLY A 106 -2.44 -6.91 6.26
CA GLY A 106 -1.95 -7.24 4.91
C GLY A 106 -2.38 -6.21 3.86
N GLN A 107 -2.57 -6.64 2.64
CA GLN A 107 -2.99 -5.74 1.56
C GLN A 107 -4.48 -5.41 1.66
N GLY A 108 -4.82 -4.12 1.46
CA GLY A 108 -6.21 -3.70 1.49
C GLY A 108 -6.42 -2.29 0.94
N THR A 109 -7.69 -1.99 0.66
CA THR A 109 -8.13 -0.69 0.17
C THR A 109 -9.23 -0.16 1.08
N TYR A 110 -9.01 1.00 1.64
CA TYR A 110 -10.03 1.76 2.35
C TYR A 110 -10.55 2.88 1.46
N THR A 111 -11.84 2.87 1.19
CA THR A 111 -12.54 3.89 0.42
C THR A 111 -13.44 4.68 1.36
N TYR A 112 -13.14 5.94 1.54
CA TYR A 112 -13.95 6.85 2.34
C TYR A 112 -15.18 7.29 1.56
N LYS A 113 -16.29 7.54 2.26
CA LYS A 113 -17.50 8.15 1.67
C LYS A 113 -17.20 9.47 0.97
N SER A 114 -16.20 10.22 1.45
CA SER A 114 -15.73 11.45 0.82
C SER A 114 -15.13 11.28 -0.58
N GLY A 115 -14.76 10.03 -0.95
CA GLY A 115 -14.06 9.71 -2.20
C GLY A 115 -12.55 9.57 -2.07
N ARG A 116 -11.96 9.84 -0.89
CA ARG A 116 -10.55 9.49 -0.63
C ARG A 116 -10.38 7.98 -0.70
N VAL A 117 -9.24 7.51 -1.25
CA VAL A 117 -8.89 6.09 -1.33
C VAL A 117 -7.48 5.88 -0.77
N ASP A 118 -7.37 4.97 0.21
CA ASP A 118 -6.11 4.54 0.78
C ASP A 118 -5.87 3.07 0.43
N LYS A 119 -4.90 2.79 -0.43
CA LYS A 119 -4.55 1.43 -0.87
C LYS A 119 -3.14 1.10 -0.44
N GLY A 120 -2.95 0.03 0.31
CA GLY A 120 -1.61 -0.34 0.78
C GLY A 120 -1.58 -1.47 1.79
N THR A 121 -0.49 -1.51 2.55
CA THR A 121 -0.27 -2.50 3.60
C THR A 121 -0.84 -2.00 4.92
N TRP A 122 -1.61 -2.86 5.57
CA TRP A 122 -2.29 -2.61 6.83
C TRP A 122 -1.77 -3.52 7.93
N LYS A 123 -1.67 -3.00 9.12
CA LYS A 123 -1.33 -3.75 10.33
C LYS A 123 -2.12 -3.17 11.51
N ASP A 124 -2.80 -4.04 12.24
CA ASP A 124 -3.58 -3.68 13.44
C ASP A 124 -4.55 -2.50 13.20
N GLY A 125 -5.21 -2.51 12.02
CA GLY A 125 -6.18 -1.51 11.61
C GLY A 125 -5.60 -0.22 11.04
N LYS A 126 -4.27 -0.08 10.91
CA LYS A 126 -3.57 1.12 10.45
C LYS A 126 -2.75 0.87 9.19
N LEU A 127 -2.58 1.90 8.35
CA LEU A 127 -1.58 1.86 7.27
C LEU A 127 -0.19 1.72 7.88
N ASN A 128 0.55 0.68 7.44
CA ASN A 128 1.88 0.37 7.95
C ASN A 128 2.70 -0.32 6.84
N GLY A 129 3.61 0.39 6.22
CA GLY A 129 4.34 -0.03 5.02
C GLY A 129 3.99 0.81 3.79
N GLN A 130 4.15 0.25 2.61
CA GLN A 130 3.90 0.96 1.35
C GLN A 130 2.40 1.17 1.11
N ALA A 131 2.03 2.39 0.71
CA ALA A 131 0.67 2.73 0.35
C ALA A 131 0.57 3.85 -0.69
N ILE A 132 -0.59 3.87 -1.34
CA ILE A 132 -1.04 4.92 -2.24
C ILE A 132 -2.28 5.54 -1.61
N VAL A 133 -2.22 6.85 -1.38
CA VAL A 133 -3.38 7.64 -0.92
C VAL A 133 -3.79 8.59 -2.04
N THR A 134 -5.03 8.49 -2.49
CA THR A 134 -5.63 9.38 -3.48
C THR A 134 -6.65 10.27 -2.78
N PHE A 135 -6.44 11.55 -2.83
CA PHE A 135 -7.31 12.56 -2.21
C PHE A 135 -8.38 13.04 -3.19
N VAL A 136 -9.51 13.49 -2.65
CA VAL A 136 -10.65 13.98 -3.43
C VAL A 136 -10.30 15.17 -4.35
N ASN A 137 -9.37 16.01 -3.90
CA ASN A 137 -8.88 17.17 -4.63
C ASN A 137 -7.88 16.83 -5.76
N GLY A 138 -7.66 15.55 -6.06
CA GLY A 138 -6.73 15.09 -7.08
C GLY A 138 -5.28 14.93 -6.62
N ASN A 139 -4.96 15.32 -5.39
CA ASN A 139 -3.63 15.07 -4.84
C ASN A 139 -3.41 13.56 -4.64
N LYS A 140 -2.15 13.13 -4.70
CA LYS A 140 -1.78 11.73 -4.51
C LYS A 140 -0.50 11.61 -3.66
N TYR A 141 -0.50 10.68 -2.73
CA TYR A 141 0.71 10.29 -2.03
C TYR A 141 1.04 8.84 -2.35
N VAL A 142 2.31 8.56 -2.62
CA VAL A 142 2.86 7.22 -2.80
C VAL A 142 4.09 7.09 -1.93
N GLY A 143 4.07 6.19 -0.97
CA GLY A 143 5.22 6.04 -0.07
C GLY A 143 4.93 5.23 1.17
N GLU A 144 5.81 5.37 2.13
CA GLU A 144 5.79 4.61 3.37
C GLU A 144 4.93 5.27 4.44
N PHE A 145 4.25 4.42 5.19
CA PHE A 145 3.47 4.76 6.37
C PHE A 145 3.97 3.96 7.58
N LYS A 146 3.91 4.58 8.73
CA LYS A 146 4.04 3.94 10.03
C LYS A 146 2.90 4.44 10.92
N ASP A 147 2.04 3.53 11.35
CA ASP A 147 0.87 3.82 12.20
C ASP A 147 0.04 5.01 11.69
N ASP A 148 -0.39 4.93 10.40
CA ASP A 148 -1.14 5.96 9.65
C ASP A 148 -0.35 7.25 9.35
N LYS A 149 0.89 7.36 9.77
CA LYS A 149 1.73 8.54 9.53
C LYS A 149 2.65 8.33 8.34
N ARG A 150 2.67 9.28 7.41
CA ARG A 150 3.65 9.30 6.30
C ARG A 150 5.06 9.47 6.86
N THR A 151 6.02 8.70 6.35
CA THR A 151 7.44 8.77 6.77
C THR A 151 8.35 9.19 5.63
N LYS A 152 8.22 8.58 4.45
CA LYS A 152 8.99 8.92 3.24
C LYS A 152 8.18 8.58 1.99
N GLY A 153 8.19 9.44 1.00
CA GLY A 153 7.46 9.19 -0.24
C GLY A 153 7.32 10.39 -1.14
N THR A 154 6.50 10.20 -2.18
CA THR A 154 6.17 11.19 -3.19
C THR A 154 4.77 11.72 -2.96
N TYR A 155 4.63 13.02 -2.87
CA TYR A 155 3.36 13.71 -2.90
C TYR A 155 3.23 14.48 -4.20
N THR A 156 2.22 14.18 -4.99
CA THR A 156 1.89 14.88 -6.23
C THR A 156 0.65 15.72 -5.97
N PHE A 157 0.76 17.00 -6.21
CA PHE A 157 -0.33 17.96 -6.10
C PHE A 157 -1.14 17.98 -7.39
N ALA A 158 -2.42 18.30 -7.29
CA ALA A 158 -3.29 18.47 -8.45
C ALA A 158 -2.83 19.64 -9.35
N SER A 159 -2.08 20.60 -8.81
CA SER A 159 -1.42 21.68 -9.54
C SER A 159 -0.34 21.22 -10.51
N GLY A 160 0.16 19.98 -10.36
CA GLY A 160 1.32 19.46 -11.07
C GLY A 160 2.61 19.52 -10.27
N ASP A 161 2.63 20.20 -9.14
CA ASP A 161 3.77 20.22 -8.23
C ASP A 161 4.03 18.81 -7.67
N LYS A 162 5.28 18.57 -7.26
CA LYS A 162 5.67 17.27 -6.69
C LYS A 162 6.67 17.46 -5.56
N TYR A 163 6.48 16.75 -4.47
CA TYR A 163 7.48 16.62 -3.41
C TYR A 163 7.91 15.17 -3.24
N VAL A 164 9.20 14.94 -3.20
CA VAL A 164 9.81 13.64 -2.92
C VAL A 164 10.73 13.80 -1.71
N GLY A 165 10.43 13.13 -0.60
CA GLY A 165 11.24 13.30 0.60
C GLY A 165 10.62 12.74 1.86
N GLY A 166 11.20 13.17 3.00
CA GLY A 166 10.78 12.78 4.33
C GLY A 166 9.52 13.53 4.80
N TRP A 167 8.80 12.90 5.70
CA TRP A 167 7.57 13.42 6.30
C TRP A 167 7.59 13.18 7.80
N ARG A 168 7.13 14.14 8.56
CA ARG A 168 6.90 14.04 10.01
C ARG A 168 5.62 14.77 10.38
N ASP A 169 4.71 14.11 11.08
CA ASP A 169 3.41 14.65 11.53
C ASP A 169 2.63 15.35 10.40
N GLY A 170 2.63 14.71 9.21
CA GLY A 170 1.94 15.20 8.02
C GLY A 170 2.62 16.32 7.26
N LYS A 171 3.75 16.84 7.75
CA LYS A 171 4.54 17.93 7.14
C LYS A 171 5.80 17.41 6.47
N ARG A 172 6.27 18.09 5.42
CA ARG A 172 7.59 17.84 4.79
C ARG A 172 8.67 18.03 5.85
N HIS A 173 9.59 17.06 5.96
CA HIS A 173 10.63 17.09 6.99
C HIS A 173 11.86 16.31 6.55
N GLY A 174 13.06 16.77 6.92
CA GLY A 174 14.32 16.16 6.52
C GLY A 174 14.68 16.48 5.08
N GLN A 175 15.46 15.62 4.44
CA GLN A 175 15.86 15.81 3.04
C GLN A 175 14.68 15.59 2.10
N GLY A 176 14.58 16.46 1.07
CA GLY A 176 13.54 16.33 0.06
C GLY A 176 13.64 17.32 -1.08
N THR A 177 13.09 16.92 -2.20
CA THR A 177 13.06 17.68 -3.45
C THR A 177 11.64 18.10 -3.75
N TYR A 178 11.41 19.39 -3.90
CA TYR A 178 10.15 19.95 -4.39
C TYR A 178 10.33 20.40 -5.82
N THR A 179 9.53 19.87 -6.73
CA THR A 179 9.50 20.29 -8.14
C THR A 179 8.17 21.00 -8.36
N PHE A 180 8.24 22.25 -8.77
CA PHE A 180 7.09 23.05 -9.14
C PHE A 180 6.57 22.64 -10.53
N ALA A 181 5.32 22.95 -10.83
CA ALA A 181 4.69 22.66 -12.11
C ALA A 181 5.41 23.32 -13.31
N ASP A 182 6.08 24.45 -13.08
CA ASP A 182 6.92 25.15 -14.07
C ASP A 182 8.30 24.50 -14.27
N GLY A 183 8.62 23.42 -13.55
CA GLY A 183 9.90 22.73 -13.60
C GLY A 183 10.94 23.27 -12.62
N THR A 184 10.68 24.37 -11.92
CA THR A 184 11.59 24.87 -10.86
C THR A 184 11.78 23.84 -9.77
N VAL A 185 13.00 23.68 -9.27
CA VAL A 185 13.35 22.67 -8.26
C VAL A 185 13.91 23.32 -7.01
N ARG A 186 13.45 22.86 -5.85
CA ARG A 186 14.05 23.13 -4.53
C ARG A 186 14.49 21.81 -3.92
N ASP A 187 15.78 21.55 -3.89
CA ASP A 187 16.37 20.36 -3.27
C ASP A 187 17.13 20.75 -2.01
N GLY A 188 16.79 20.15 -0.88
CA GLY A 188 17.44 20.49 0.37
C GLY A 188 16.71 20.00 1.60
N THR A 189 16.94 20.69 2.72
CA THR A 189 16.37 20.36 4.02
C THR A 189 15.05 21.08 4.25
N TRP A 190 14.10 20.33 4.76
CA TRP A 190 12.74 20.77 5.09
C TRP A 190 12.49 20.58 6.58
N LYS A 191 11.84 21.53 7.21
CA LYS A 191 11.42 21.45 8.60
C LYS A 191 10.00 21.96 8.75
N ASP A 192 9.16 21.12 9.31
CA ASP A 192 7.76 21.41 9.62
C ASP A 192 6.94 22.00 8.46
N GLY A 193 7.30 21.60 7.22
CA GLY A 193 6.67 22.01 5.96
C GLY A 193 7.39 23.13 5.22
N GLU A 194 8.36 23.79 5.84
CA GLU A 194 9.11 24.92 5.27
C GLU A 194 10.47 24.47 4.75
N PHE A 195 10.95 25.13 3.71
CA PHE A 195 12.28 24.93 3.15
C PHE A 195 13.28 25.74 3.97
N GLU A 196 14.25 25.08 4.61
CA GLU A 196 15.23 25.74 5.46
C GLU A 196 16.46 26.20 4.67
N TYR A 197 17.08 25.27 3.94
CA TYR A 197 18.26 25.57 3.13
C TYR A 197 18.42 24.54 2.02
N ALA A 198 19.04 25.00 0.91
CA ALA A 198 19.39 24.14 -0.19
C ALA A 198 20.42 23.09 0.25
N LYS A 199 20.30 21.88 -0.28
CA LYS A 199 21.37 20.90 -0.18
C LYS A 199 22.64 21.56 -0.69
N THR A 200 23.67 21.63 0.17
CA THR A 200 24.98 22.13 -0.26
C THR A 200 25.35 21.35 -1.52
N PRO A 201 25.68 22.00 -2.65
CA PRO A 201 26.15 21.29 -3.82
C PRO A 201 27.27 20.38 -3.34
N THR A 202 27.12 19.07 -3.45
CA THR A 202 28.28 18.19 -3.30
C THR A 202 29.30 18.76 -4.28
N LYS A 203 30.44 19.22 -3.73
CA LYS A 203 31.54 19.72 -4.54
C LYS A 203 31.60 18.82 -5.77
N PRO A 204 31.63 19.38 -7.01
CA PRO A 204 31.66 18.53 -8.18
C PRO A 204 32.74 17.50 -7.92
N VAL A 205 32.39 16.22 -7.97
CA VAL A 205 33.41 15.18 -7.92
C VAL A 205 34.42 15.61 -8.99
N PRO A 206 35.72 15.81 -8.68
CA PRO A 206 36.68 16.24 -9.66
C PRO A 206 36.45 15.33 -10.86
N VAL A 207 36.19 15.92 -12.03
CA VAL A 207 36.16 15.17 -13.28
C VAL A 207 37.54 14.53 -13.34
N VAL A 208 37.62 13.26 -12.97
CA VAL A 208 38.86 12.50 -13.08
C VAL A 208 39.16 12.54 -14.56
N LYS A 209 40.22 13.27 -14.93
CA LYS A 209 40.74 13.25 -16.30
C LYS A 209 40.88 11.78 -16.68
N ALA A 210 40.41 11.44 -17.87
CA ALA A 210 40.54 10.09 -18.39
C ALA A 210 41.96 9.58 -18.10
N PRO A 211 42.11 8.37 -17.57
CA PRO A 211 43.43 7.82 -17.24
C PRO A 211 44.31 7.88 -18.49
N THR A 212 45.51 8.37 -18.33
CA THR A 212 46.52 8.28 -19.37
C THR A 212 46.85 6.81 -19.58
N GLN A 213 47.14 6.42 -20.81
CA GLN A 213 47.23 5.06 -21.38
C GLN A 213 47.96 3.93 -20.59
N ASN A 214 48.28 4.09 -19.31
CA ASN A 214 49.08 3.14 -18.54
C ASN A 214 48.34 2.51 -17.33
N ASP A 215 47.06 2.79 -17.10
CA ASP A 215 46.35 2.22 -15.99
C ASP A 215 45.67 0.91 -16.40
N GLN A 216 46.16 -0.19 -15.84
CA GLN A 216 45.53 -1.52 -16.04
C GLN A 216 44.13 -1.53 -15.47
N ALA A 217 43.14 -1.77 -16.34
CA ALA A 217 41.73 -1.91 -15.94
C ALA A 217 41.51 -3.16 -15.07
N ILE A 218 40.90 -2.95 -13.92
CA ILE A 218 40.40 -4.06 -13.10
C ILE A 218 38.99 -4.38 -13.61
N PRO A 219 38.67 -5.65 -13.96
CA PRO A 219 37.35 -5.99 -14.43
C PRO A 219 36.31 -5.78 -13.33
N ALA A 220 35.35 -4.90 -13.56
CA ALA A 220 34.19 -4.76 -12.71
C ALA A 220 33.24 -5.96 -12.88
N SER A 221 32.77 -6.52 -11.79
CA SER A 221 31.74 -7.54 -11.80
C SER A 221 30.45 -7.02 -12.43
N SER A 222 29.87 -7.81 -13.31
CA SER A 222 28.71 -7.59 -14.15
C SER A 222 27.57 -6.77 -13.56
N GLY A 223 27.33 -5.59 -14.07
CA GLY A 223 26.09 -4.83 -13.96
C GLY A 223 25.56 -4.46 -15.33
N SER A 224 24.28 -4.60 -15.54
CA SER A 224 23.63 -4.50 -16.84
C SER A 224 23.39 -3.04 -17.28
N GLY A 225 23.79 -2.72 -18.51
CA GLY A 225 23.20 -1.69 -19.34
C GLY A 225 23.43 -0.23 -18.97
N PHE A 226 24.35 0.41 -19.73
CA PHE A 226 24.61 1.84 -19.63
C PHE A 226 24.34 2.52 -20.97
N ALA A 227 23.68 3.67 -20.94
CA ALA A 227 23.66 4.59 -22.06
C ALA A 227 24.70 5.69 -21.82
N VAL A 228 25.60 5.88 -22.76
CA VAL A 228 26.56 6.99 -22.75
C VAL A 228 26.11 8.01 -23.78
N SER A 229 25.89 9.25 -23.38
CA SER A 229 25.63 10.33 -24.35
C SER A 229 26.88 10.67 -25.13
N SER A 230 26.72 11.28 -26.30
CA SER A 230 27.84 11.78 -27.10
C SER A 230 28.73 12.81 -26.36
N ALA A 231 28.28 13.34 -25.24
CA ALA A 231 29.00 14.20 -24.33
C ALA A 231 29.73 13.45 -23.19
N GLY A 232 29.72 12.10 -23.18
CA GLY A 232 30.45 11.30 -22.20
C GLY A 232 29.69 11.07 -20.86
N TYR A 233 28.40 11.41 -20.78
CA TYR A 233 27.61 11.16 -19.56
C TYR A 233 27.11 9.72 -19.51
N VAL A 234 27.27 9.08 -18.34
CA VAL A 234 26.75 7.75 -18.07
C VAL A 234 25.42 7.89 -17.33
N MET A 235 24.36 7.29 -17.87
CA MET A 235 23.10 7.11 -17.17
C MET A 235 22.99 5.69 -16.62
N THR A 236 22.88 5.55 -15.31
CA THR A 236 22.65 4.28 -14.63
C THR A 236 21.62 4.45 -13.52
N ASN A 237 21.01 3.36 -13.09
CA ASN A 237 20.19 3.38 -11.89
C ASN A 237 21.06 3.65 -10.66
N SER A 238 20.61 4.54 -9.78
CA SER A 238 21.35 4.94 -8.58
C SER A 238 21.84 3.79 -7.70
N HIS A 239 21.10 2.68 -7.68
CA HIS A 239 21.46 1.50 -6.90
C HIS A 239 22.63 0.70 -7.48
N VAL A 240 23.03 0.95 -8.72
CA VAL A 240 24.17 0.25 -9.36
C VAL A 240 25.50 0.86 -8.92
N ILE A 241 25.49 2.15 -8.55
CA ILE A 241 26.69 2.87 -8.10
C ILE A 241 26.67 3.18 -6.60
N ASP A 242 25.57 2.85 -5.89
CA ASP A 242 25.48 2.99 -4.45
C ASP A 242 26.47 2.02 -3.77
N GLY A 243 27.43 2.58 -3.04
CA GLY A 243 28.47 1.81 -2.37
C GLY A 243 29.77 1.61 -3.19
N CYS A 244 29.84 2.07 -4.44
CA CYS A 244 31.09 2.11 -5.19
C CYS A 244 31.92 3.32 -4.75
N GLN A 245 33.21 3.11 -4.44
CA GLN A 245 34.16 4.19 -4.16
C GLN A 245 34.61 4.86 -5.44
N ASP A 246 34.74 4.09 -6.54
CA ASP A 246 35.18 4.57 -7.86
C ASP A 246 34.40 3.89 -8.98
N VAL A 247 34.05 4.65 -10.02
CA VAL A 247 33.41 4.16 -11.24
C VAL A 247 34.31 4.46 -12.44
N PHE A 248 34.77 3.43 -13.13
CA PHE A 248 35.59 3.55 -14.33
C PHE A 248 34.78 3.25 -15.58
N ILE A 249 34.92 4.10 -16.60
CA ILE A 249 34.26 3.95 -17.89
C ILE A 249 35.31 3.56 -18.94
N HIS A 250 35.12 2.36 -19.53
CA HIS A 250 35.85 1.96 -20.71
C HIS A 250 35.11 2.41 -21.98
N THR A 251 35.75 3.22 -22.80
CA THR A 251 35.29 3.45 -24.17
C THR A 251 36.02 2.47 -25.09
N PRO A 252 35.32 1.71 -25.94
CA PRO A 252 36.01 0.90 -26.95
C PRO A 252 36.77 1.81 -27.88
N GLU A 253 38.03 1.47 -28.16
CA GLU A 253 38.82 2.13 -29.20
C GLU A 253 38.03 2.02 -30.52
N LYS A 254 37.88 3.16 -31.20
CA LYS A 254 37.50 3.13 -32.61
C LYS A 254 38.68 2.61 -33.37
N ASP A 255 38.60 1.38 -33.89
CA ASP A 255 39.48 0.95 -34.96
C ASP A 255 39.34 1.91 -36.15
N VAL A 256 40.42 2.53 -36.52
CA VAL A 256 40.57 3.40 -37.68
C VAL A 256 40.93 2.52 -38.86
#